data_c312094c985fddc49750cb165f55c469
#
_entry.id   c312094c985fddc49750cb165f55c469
#
_cell.length_a   1.000
_cell.length_b   1.000
_cell.length_c   1.000
_cell.angle_alpha   90.00
_cell.angle_beta   90.00
_cell.angle_gamma   90.00
#
_symmetry.space_group_name_H-M   'P 1'
#
loop_
_entity.id
_entity.type
_entity.pdbx_description
1 polymer ?
#
loop_
_entity_poly.entity_id
_entity_poly.type
_entity_poly.pdbx_seq_one_letter_code
_entity_poly.pdbx_strand_id
1 'polypeptide(L)'
;LCKAAAATVVIAAGTSRWCRVLPGAAQRVGGRIDTHVTGISAIEGSLSVTRWYYRQRMEATLTRTRRPWCILLDPGCHEPWRGDTGTATVAPVAVDLPEACKRTTVTGVQAPPADQQTIRPDAELLFVAGAGWTKTQGDGKAHATEAAELILKFLRKSQASLGGSKSLVDLKGEGQAVLPFMTHLNQIGQTGSTPRHPKGLSTCCHGEEPHVVGWRFVNERRAVNLDPNCGWARGKADVLYVADAFEVMRRVNALLGAK
;
A
#
# COMPACT_ATOMS: atom_id res chain seq x y z
N LEU A 1 28.21 3.22 8.84
CA LEU A 1 27.68 1.97 9.39
C LEU A 1 28.12 0.76 8.56
N CYS A 2 27.80 0.67 7.25
CA CYS A 2 28.13 -0.51 6.42
C CYS A 2 29.63 -0.88 6.49
N LYS A 3 30.53 0.10 6.44
CA LYS A 3 31.98 -0.14 6.56
C LYS A 3 32.38 -0.56 7.98
N ALA A 4 31.84 0.12 9.01
CA ALA A 4 32.14 -0.18 10.40
C ALA A 4 31.69 -1.59 10.81
N ALA A 5 30.56 -2.04 10.27
CA ALA A 5 30.02 -3.38 10.51
C ALA A 5 30.58 -4.45 9.55
N ALA A 6 31.45 -4.09 8.60
CA ALA A 6 31.89 -4.96 7.51
C ALA A 6 30.71 -5.72 6.84
N ALA A 7 29.57 -5.04 6.71
CA ALA A 7 28.33 -5.65 6.28
C ALA A 7 28.40 -6.15 4.83
N THR A 8 28.13 -7.42 4.63
CA THR A 8 28.04 -8.05 3.29
C THR A 8 26.62 -7.97 2.72
N VAL A 9 25.61 -7.87 3.59
CA VAL A 9 24.20 -7.70 3.25
C VAL A 9 23.61 -6.60 4.13
N VAL A 10 22.83 -5.73 3.55
CA VAL A 10 22.14 -4.64 4.23
C VAL A 10 20.66 -4.69 3.86
N ILE A 11 19.80 -4.94 4.83
CA ILE A 11 18.35 -5.00 4.63
C ILE A 11 17.72 -3.79 5.30
N ALA A 12 16.85 -3.10 4.58
CA ALA A 12 16.06 -2.00 5.12
C ALA A 12 14.63 -2.05 4.58
N ALA A 13 13.69 -1.52 5.36
CA ALA A 13 12.31 -1.37 4.92
C ALA A 13 12.23 -0.37 3.74
N GLY A 14 11.41 -0.69 2.73
CA GLY A 14 11.20 0.12 1.53
C GLY A 14 10.38 1.39 1.80
N THR A 15 10.73 2.13 2.85
CA THR A 15 10.13 3.42 3.18
C THR A 15 10.72 4.54 2.34
N SER A 16 10.00 5.65 2.23
CA SER A 16 10.47 6.84 1.49
C SER A 16 11.85 7.32 1.95
N ARG A 17 12.16 7.20 3.24
CA ARG A 17 13.47 7.56 3.80
C ARG A 17 14.58 6.65 3.26
N TRP A 18 14.39 5.34 3.36
CA TRP A 18 15.39 4.37 2.92
C TRP A 18 15.53 4.32 1.41
N CYS A 19 14.42 4.45 0.66
CA CYS A 19 14.45 4.56 -0.80
C CYS A 19 15.27 5.77 -1.29
N ARG A 20 15.31 6.85 -0.49
CA ARG A 20 16.11 8.05 -0.82
C ARG A 20 17.57 7.89 -0.47
N VAL A 21 17.92 7.20 0.60
CA VAL A 21 19.28 7.20 1.17
C VAL A 21 20.08 5.98 0.73
N LEU A 22 19.47 4.79 0.75
CA LEU A 22 20.22 3.54 0.60
C LEU A 22 20.85 3.34 -0.80
N PRO A 23 20.23 3.78 -1.91
CA PRO A 23 20.86 3.70 -3.24
C PRO A 23 22.20 4.46 -3.31
N GLY A 24 22.22 5.68 -2.78
CA GLY A 24 23.44 6.48 -2.74
C GLY A 24 24.50 5.89 -1.80
N ALA A 25 24.09 5.30 -0.69
CA ALA A 25 25.00 4.60 0.21
C ALA A 25 25.58 3.33 -0.45
N ALA A 26 24.75 2.52 -1.09
CA ALA A 26 25.20 1.34 -1.82
C ALA A 26 26.25 1.66 -2.89
N GLN A 27 26.02 2.73 -3.65
CA GLN A 27 26.97 3.16 -4.66
C GLN A 27 28.32 3.60 -4.06
N ARG A 28 28.30 4.39 -2.95
CA ARG A 28 29.52 4.87 -2.29
C ARG A 28 30.39 3.75 -1.68
N VAL A 29 29.77 2.63 -1.30
CA VAL A 29 30.50 1.46 -0.79
C VAL A 29 30.82 0.44 -1.88
N GLY A 30 30.55 0.75 -3.15
CA GLY A 30 30.78 -0.14 -4.27
C GLY A 30 29.86 -1.36 -4.31
N GLY A 31 28.73 -1.31 -3.60
CA GLY A 31 27.79 -2.39 -3.48
C GLY A 31 26.78 -2.52 -4.63
N ARG A 32 25.77 -3.31 -4.40
CA ARG A 32 24.59 -3.47 -5.29
C ARG A 32 23.33 -3.22 -4.49
N ILE A 33 22.28 -2.72 -5.12
CA ILE A 33 20.98 -2.53 -4.50
C ILE A 33 19.86 -3.11 -5.36
N ASP A 34 18.91 -3.80 -4.71
CA ASP A 34 17.64 -4.20 -5.29
C ASP A 34 16.49 -3.66 -4.44
N THR A 35 15.47 -3.14 -5.10
CA THR A 35 14.29 -2.50 -4.51
C THR A 35 13.03 -3.27 -4.87
N HIS A 36 11.90 -2.99 -4.20
CA HIS A 36 10.64 -3.71 -4.41
C HIS A 36 10.79 -5.22 -4.17
N VAL A 37 11.60 -5.56 -3.18
CA VAL A 37 11.80 -6.95 -2.78
C VAL A 37 10.64 -7.36 -1.90
N THR A 38 10.03 -8.51 -2.21
CA THR A 38 8.88 -9.07 -1.49
C THR A 38 9.22 -10.35 -0.75
N GLY A 39 10.34 -10.96 -1.06
CA GLY A 39 10.79 -12.18 -0.41
C GLY A 39 12.31 -12.28 -0.35
N ILE A 40 12.80 -12.86 0.72
CA ILE A 40 14.22 -13.20 0.91
C ILE A 40 14.28 -14.68 1.30
N SER A 41 15.11 -15.45 0.61
CA SER A 41 15.29 -16.87 0.85
C SER A 41 16.75 -17.30 0.64
N ALA A 42 17.09 -18.44 1.16
CA ALA A 42 18.35 -19.11 0.85
C ALA A 42 18.06 -20.27 -0.12
N ILE A 43 18.67 -20.24 -1.27
CA ILE A 43 18.58 -21.30 -2.28
C ILE A 43 20.00 -21.86 -2.47
N GLU A 44 20.18 -23.14 -2.21
CA GLU A 44 21.49 -23.82 -2.32
C GLU A 44 22.61 -23.09 -1.57
N GLY A 45 22.30 -22.58 -0.38
CA GLY A 45 23.25 -21.84 0.45
C GLY A 45 23.52 -20.40 -0.02
N SER A 46 22.92 -19.96 -1.10
CA SER A 46 23.06 -18.60 -1.62
C SER A 46 21.82 -17.75 -1.29
N LEU A 47 22.06 -16.50 -0.90
CA LEU A 47 20.98 -15.54 -0.67
C LEU A 47 20.28 -15.22 -1.99
N SER A 48 18.95 -15.34 -1.99
CA SER A 48 18.08 -15.05 -3.11
C SER A 48 16.98 -14.09 -2.70
N VAL A 49 16.57 -13.22 -3.60
CA VAL A 49 15.46 -12.29 -3.39
C VAL A 49 14.43 -12.42 -4.49
N THR A 50 13.16 -12.32 -4.10
CA THR A 50 12.04 -12.19 -5.02
C THR A 50 11.64 -10.73 -5.09
N ARG A 51 11.45 -10.20 -6.28
CA ARG A 51 11.07 -8.79 -6.46
C ARG A 51 10.14 -8.56 -7.64
N TRP A 52 9.37 -7.48 -7.56
CA TRP A 52 8.52 -7.01 -8.65
C TRP A 52 9.24 -6.14 -9.66
N TYR A 53 8.87 -6.33 -10.94
CA TYR A 53 9.24 -5.48 -12.07
C TYR A 53 7.98 -4.96 -12.79
N TYR A 54 8.13 -3.89 -13.52
CA TYR A 54 7.10 -3.33 -14.41
C TYR A 54 5.74 -3.18 -13.73
N ARG A 55 5.70 -2.55 -12.55
CA ARG A 55 4.46 -2.33 -11.77
C ARG A 55 3.75 -3.64 -11.43
N GLN A 56 4.50 -4.62 -10.94
CA GLN A 56 4.02 -5.95 -10.55
C GLN A 56 3.49 -6.82 -11.71
N ARG A 57 3.88 -6.52 -12.94
CA ARG A 57 3.54 -7.38 -14.08
C ARG A 57 4.43 -8.61 -14.20
N MET A 58 5.60 -8.54 -13.61
CA MET A 58 6.59 -9.61 -13.62
C MET A 58 7.22 -9.75 -12.25
N GLU A 59 7.35 -10.95 -11.78
CA GLU A 59 8.12 -11.32 -10.61
C GLU A 59 9.42 -12.00 -11.05
N ALA A 60 10.50 -11.70 -10.39
CA ALA A 60 11.78 -12.34 -10.66
C ALA A 60 12.49 -12.72 -9.38
N THR A 61 13.06 -13.90 -9.36
CA THR A 61 13.97 -14.37 -8.33
C THR A 61 15.41 -14.10 -8.76
N LEU A 62 16.17 -13.42 -7.91
CA LEU A 62 17.50 -12.93 -8.22
C LEU A 62 18.52 -13.37 -7.16
N THR A 63 19.73 -13.64 -7.60
CA THR A 63 20.92 -13.74 -6.77
C THR A 63 21.93 -12.67 -7.19
N ARG A 64 22.80 -12.24 -6.25
CA ARG A 64 23.87 -11.27 -6.52
C ARG A 64 25.15 -11.71 -5.84
N THR A 65 26.24 -11.64 -6.56
CA THR A 65 27.58 -11.95 -6.04
C THR A 65 28.27 -10.70 -5.48
N ARG A 66 27.94 -9.53 -6.02
CA ARG A 66 28.55 -8.25 -5.59
C ARG A 66 28.13 -7.87 -4.17
N ARG A 67 29.10 -7.45 -3.35
CA ARG A 67 28.87 -7.08 -1.94
C ARG A 67 29.38 -5.64 -1.68
N PRO A 68 28.84 -4.93 -0.67
CA PRO A 68 27.62 -5.30 0.03
C PRO A 68 26.39 -5.32 -0.87
N TRP A 69 25.48 -6.26 -0.62
CA TRP A 69 24.18 -6.27 -1.29
C TRP A 69 23.15 -5.58 -0.42
N CYS A 70 22.62 -4.45 -0.88
CA CYS A 70 21.59 -3.69 -0.22
C CYS A 70 20.22 -4.12 -0.75
N ILE A 71 19.28 -4.37 0.15
CA ILE A 71 17.95 -4.89 -0.15
C ILE A 71 16.93 -3.95 0.48
N LEU A 72 16.05 -3.36 -0.34
CA LEU A 72 14.88 -2.64 0.13
C LEU A 72 13.66 -3.56 0.06
N LEU A 73 13.25 -4.01 1.23
CA LEU A 73 12.13 -4.93 1.41
C LEU A 73 10.83 -4.14 1.50
N ASP A 74 9.86 -4.49 0.66
CA ASP A 74 8.56 -3.83 0.67
C ASP A 74 7.85 -4.06 2.01
N PRO A 75 7.28 -3.01 2.63
CA PRO A 75 6.53 -3.15 3.87
C PRO A 75 5.34 -4.11 3.73
N GLY A 76 5.07 -4.89 4.77
CA GLY A 76 3.95 -5.81 4.83
C GLY A 76 4.12 -7.12 4.02
N CYS A 77 5.30 -7.41 3.46
CA CYS A 77 5.55 -8.67 2.76
C CYS A 77 5.96 -9.83 3.68
N HIS A 78 6.21 -9.56 4.94
CA HIS A 78 6.49 -10.53 5.99
C HIS A 78 5.68 -10.22 7.25
N GLU A 79 5.32 -11.27 7.98
CA GLU A 79 4.66 -11.12 9.27
C GLU A 79 5.58 -10.41 10.27
N PRO A 80 5.03 -9.54 11.13
CA PRO A 80 5.78 -8.93 12.21
C PRO A 80 6.33 -9.99 13.17
N TRP A 81 7.52 -9.74 13.70
CA TRP A 81 8.06 -10.56 14.79
C TRP A 81 7.13 -10.51 16.01
N ARG A 82 6.74 -11.69 16.52
CA ARG A 82 5.84 -11.84 17.68
C ARG A 82 6.49 -12.59 18.85
N GLY A 83 7.79 -12.86 18.75
CA GLY A 83 8.54 -13.52 19.83
C GLY A 83 8.97 -12.54 20.93
N ASP A 84 9.58 -13.09 21.97
CA ASP A 84 10.08 -12.30 23.10
C ASP A 84 11.17 -11.32 22.67
N THR A 85 11.20 -10.16 23.32
CA THR A 85 12.27 -9.18 23.12
C THR A 85 13.54 -9.68 23.83
N GLY A 86 14.59 -9.88 23.04
CA GLY A 86 15.90 -10.17 23.59
C GLY A 86 16.65 -8.91 24.05
N THR A 87 17.74 -9.11 24.78
CA THR A 87 18.69 -8.05 25.09
C THR A 87 19.85 -8.10 24.10
N ALA A 88 20.21 -6.95 23.53
CA ALA A 88 21.36 -6.83 22.64
C ALA A 88 22.36 -5.81 23.20
N THR A 89 23.65 -6.10 23.07
CA THR A 89 24.69 -5.13 23.36
C THR A 89 24.72 -4.09 22.26
N VAL A 90 24.53 -2.82 22.62
CA VAL A 90 24.57 -1.68 21.69
C VAL A 90 25.98 -1.11 21.66
N ALA A 91 26.64 -1.19 20.51
CA ALA A 91 27.93 -0.55 20.27
C ALA A 91 27.69 0.79 19.53
N PRO A 92 28.01 1.95 20.13
CA PRO A 92 27.91 3.23 19.46
C PRO A 92 28.96 3.36 18.35
N VAL A 93 28.53 3.86 17.20
CA VAL A 93 29.42 4.20 16.09
C VAL A 93 29.43 5.72 15.93
N ALA A 94 30.60 6.31 16.14
CA ALA A 94 30.77 7.75 15.90
C ALA A 94 30.60 8.06 14.40
N VAL A 95 29.79 9.06 14.09
CA VAL A 95 29.57 9.54 12.74
C VAL A 95 29.92 11.02 12.70
N ASP A 96 30.97 11.36 11.98
CA ASP A 96 31.31 12.76 11.71
C ASP A 96 30.40 13.25 10.55
N LEU A 97 29.57 14.27 10.85
CA LEU A 97 28.69 14.91 9.88
C LEU A 97 29.26 16.28 9.52
N PRO A 98 29.72 16.46 8.28
CA PRO A 98 30.17 17.77 7.80
C PRO A 98 29.02 18.80 7.95
N GLU A 99 29.37 20.06 8.24
CA GLU A 99 28.40 21.15 8.37
C GLU A 99 27.46 21.28 7.15
N ALA A 100 28.01 21.03 5.95
CA ALA A 100 27.20 20.99 4.73
C ALA A 100 26.03 19.97 4.74
N CYS A 101 26.11 18.96 5.60
CA CYS A 101 25.04 17.95 5.79
C CYS A 101 24.01 18.33 6.88
N LYS A 102 24.27 19.39 7.66
CA LYS A 102 23.43 19.84 8.77
C LYS A 102 22.45 20.97 8.38
N ARG A 103 22.14 21.09 7.10
CA ARG A 103 21.31 22.19 6.57
C ARG A 103 19.85 22.16 6.98
N THR A 104 19.36 21.04 7.49
CA THR A 104 17.95 20.85 7.83
C THR A 104 17.83 20.22 9.21
N THR A 105 17.06 20.86 10.07
CA THR A 105 16.68 20.32 11.38
C THR A 105 15.21 20.00 11.38
N VAL A 106 14.87 18.78 11.78
CA VAL A 106 13.46 18.38 12.01
C VAL A 106 13.08 18.88 13.39
N THR A 107 12.19 19.87 13.45
CA THR A 107 11.70 20.46 14.70
C THR A 107 10.52 19.72 15.30
N GLY A 108 9.84 18.87 14.51
CA GLY A 108 8.72 18.06 14.95
C GLY A 108 8.09 17.28 13.82
N VAL A 109 7.17 16.42 14.17
CA VAL A 109 6.30 15.68 13.24
C VAL A 109 4.85 16.04 13.60
N GLN A 110 4.14 16.58 12.62
CA GLN A 110 2.73 16.91 12.77
C GLN A 110 1.92 15.91 11.93
N ALA A 111 1.22 15.01 12.61
CA ALA A 111 0.29 14.08 11.97
C ALA A 111 -1.12 14.69 12.00
N PRO A 112 -1.93 14.49 10.93
CA PRO A 112 -3.35 14.82 11.01
C PRO A 112 -4.02 14.05 12.14
N PRO A 113 -5.07 14.60 12.78
CA PRO A 113 -5.92 13.86 13.69
C PRO A 113 -6.40 12.54 13.10
N ALA A 114 -6.62 11.52 13.93
CA ALA A 114 -6.94 10.17 13.45
C ALA A 114 -8.22 10.12 12.59
N ASP A 115 -9.19 10.98 12.88
CA ASP A 115 -10.44 11.15 12.13
C ASP A 115 -10.26 11.84 10.77
N GLN A 116 -9.13 12.53 10.56
CA GLN A 116 -8.76 13.17 9.30
C GLN A 116 -7.76 12.34 8.48
N GLN A 117 -7.28 11.25 9.03
CA GLN A 117 -6.39 10.33 8.31
C GLN A 117 -7.20 9.47 7.35
N THR A 118 -6.94 9.65 6.09
CA THR A 118 -7.71 9.02 5.02
C THR A 118 -7.23 7.61 4.70
N ILE A 119 -5.91 7.40 4.58
CA ILE A 119 -5.30 6.09 4.38
C ILE A 119 -4.42 5.78 5.59
N ARG A 120 -4.94 4.99 6.51
CA ARG A 120 -4.31 4.68 7.79
C ARG A 120 -3.30 3.55 7.63
N PRO A 121 -2.03 3.76 8.02
CA PRO A 121 -1.00 2.73 7.90
C PRO A 121 -1.14 1.57 8.89
N ASP A 122 -1.92 1.77 9.95
CA ASP A 122 -2.19 0.79 11.03
C ASP A 122 -3.39 -0.12 10.76
N ALA A 123 -4.18 0.17 9.71
CA ALA A 123 -5.35 -0.62 9.38
C ALA A 123 -4.96 -1.94 8.66
N GLU A 124 -5.57 -3.04 9.04
CA GLU A 124 -5.37 -4.32 8.36
C GLU A 124 -6.01 -4.39 6.98
N LEU A 125 -7.11 -3.66 6.79
CA LEU A 125 -7.89 -3.68 5.57
C LEU A 125 -7.93 -2.30 4.91
N LEU A 126 -7.60 -2.24 3.63
CA LEU A 126 -7.83 -1.09 2.77
C LEU A 126 -9.10 -1.30 1.96
N PHE A 127 -10.13 -0.52 2.25
CA PHE A 127 -11.34 -0.45 1.43
C PHE A 127 -11.12 0.55 0.30
N VAL A 128 -11.32 0.14 -0.94
CA VAL A 128 -11.13 0.97 -2.13
C VAL A 128 -12.46 1.19 -2.82
N ALA A 129 -12.95 2.42 -2.79
CA ALA A 129 -14.14 2.82 -3.51
C ALA A 129 -13.80 3.16 -4.98
N GLY A 130 -14.46 2.51 -5.92
CA GLY A 130 -14.42 2.86 -7.34
C GLY A 130 -15.53 3.83 -7.74
N ALA A 131 -15.44 4.44 -8.91
CA ALA A 131 -16.42 5.45 -9.37
C ALA A 131 -17.84 4.89 -9.56
N GLY A 132 -18.00 3.61 -9.69
CA GLY A 132 -19.34 2.99 -9.78
C GLY A 132 -20.28 3.32 -8.63
N TRP A 133 -19.75 3.67 -7.45
CA TRP A 133 -20.56 4.08 -6.30
C TRP A 133 -21.39 5.36 -6.53
N THR A 134 -20.94 6.23 -7.43
CA THR A 134 -21.60 7.51 -7.72
C THR A 134 -22.21 7.57 -9.12
N LYS A 135 -22.04 6.51 -9.92
CA LYS A 135 -22.64 6.40 -11.25
C LYS A 135 -24.09 5.94 -11.19
N THR A 136 -24.78 6.16 -12.28
CA THR A 136 -26.15 5.66 -12.51
C THR A 136 -26.18 4.12 -12.40
N GLN A 137 -27.09 3.62 -11.60
CA GLN A 137 -27.32 2.19 -11.39
C GLN A 137 -28.37 1.65 -12.37
N GLY A 138 -28.71 0.37 -12.26
CA GLY A 138 -29.65 -0.31 -13.14
C GLY A 138 -31.08 0.27 -13.16
N ASP A 139 -31.45 1.04 -12.15
CA ASP A 139 -32.74 1.77 -12.05
C ASP A 139 -32.70 3.18 -12.70
N GLY A 140 -31.58 3.54 -13.34
CA GLY A 140 -31.41 4.82 -13.99
C GLY A 140 -31.05 5.99 -13.05
N LYS A 141 -30.78 5.72 -11.75
CA LYS A 141 -30.47 6.76 -10.75
C LYS A 141 -29.11 6.56 -10.12
N ALA A 142 -28.48 7.65 -9.69
CA ALA A 142 -27.29 7.62 -8.88
C ALA A 142 -27.66 7.60 -7.38
N HIS A 143 -27.14 6.64 -6.64
CA HIS A 143 -27.43 6.42 -5.22
C HIS A 143 -26.29 6.88 -4.32
N ALA A 144 -25.73 8.06 -4.56
CA ALA A 144 -24.53 8.56 -3.85
C ALA A 144 -24.74 8.68 -2.33
N THR A 145 -25.93 9.05 -1.87
CA THR A 145 -26.25 9.13 -0.43
C THR A 145 -26.24 7.75 0.21
N GLU A 146 -26.88 6.77 -0.39
CA GLU A 146 -26.87 5.38 0.10
C GLU A 146 -25.45 4.80 0.08
N ALA A 147 -24.70 5.06 -1.00
CA ALA A 147 -23.30 4.65 -1.09
C ALA A 147 -22.46 5.20 0.07
N ALA A 148 -22.64 6.49 0.39
CA ALA A 148 -21.97 7.13 1.51
C ALA A 148 -22.30 6.44 2.85
N GLU A 149 -23.58 6.18 3.12
CA GLU A 149 -24.03 5.51 4.34
C GLU A 149 -23.47 4.11 4.47
N LEU A 150 -23.52 3.31 3.40
CA LEU A 150 -23.00 1.94 3.37
C LEU A 150 -21.49 1.89 3.63
N ILE A 151 -20.75 2.75 2.96
CA ILE A 151 -19.29 2.81 3.09
C ILE A 151 -18.91 3.26 4.51
N LEU A 152 -19.48 4.36 5.00
CA LEU A 152 -19.17 4.86 6.34
C LEU A 152 -19.56 3.85 7.44
N LYS A 153 -20.68 3.15 7.29
CA LYS A 153 -21.09 2.09 8.21
C LYS A 153 -20.09 0.94 8.23
N PHE A 154 -19.63 0.52 7.04
CA PHE A 154 -18.60 -0.50 6.92
C PHE A 154 -17.28 -0.09 7.58
N LEU A 155 -16.79 1.12 7.29
CA LEU A 155 -15.54 1.63 7.85
C LEU A 155 -15.56 1.70 9.38
N ARG A 156 -16.67 2.17 9.96
CA ARG A 156 -16.84 2.21 11.42
C ARG A 156 -16.77 0.82 12.06
N LYS A 157 -17.36 -0.20 11.41
CA LYS A 157 -17.42 -1.56 11.96
C LYS A 157 -16.14 -2.36 11.72
N SER A 158 -15.54 -2.21 10.56
CA SER A 158 -14.35 -2.98 10.18
C SER A 158 -13.03 -2.30 10.58
N GLN A 159 -13.08 -1.03 10.98
CA GLN A 159 -11.89 -0.18 11.19
C GLN A 159 -10.97 -0.13 9.97
N ALA A 160 -11.52 -0.37 8.78
CA ALA A 160 -10.77 -0.32 7.53
C ALA A 160 -10.29 1.10 7.19
N SER A 161 -9.20 1.18 6.49
CA SER A 161 -8.72 2.39 5.86
C SER A 161 -9.53 2.71 4.60
N LEU A 162 -9.77 3.98 4.30
CA LEU A 162 -10.51 4.40 3.12
C LEU A 162 -9.57 4.88 2.02
N GLY A 163 -9.59 4.19 0.91
CA GLY A 163 -8.98 4.60 -0.34
C GLY A 163 -10.01 4.73 -1.46
N GLY A 164 -9.65 5.36 -2.54
CA GLY A 164 -10.51 5.50 -3.70
C GLY A 164 -9.78 5.69 -5.01
N SER A 165 -10.51 5.57 -6.10
CA SER A 165 -10.02 5.91 -7.43
C SER A 165 -9.95 7.43 -7.61
N LYS A 166 -9.11 7.86 -8.54
CA LYS A 166 -8.99 9.27 -8.92
C LYS A 166 -10.34 9.86 -9.34
N SER A 167 -11.11 9.14 -10.13
CA SER A 167 -12.38 9.58 -10.69
C SER A 167 -13.40 9.99 -9.63
N LEU A 168 -13.47 9.30 -8.50
CA LEU A 168 -14.37 9.67 -7.40
C LEU A 168 -14.10 11.05 -6.81
N VAL A 169 -12.89 11.55 -6.98
CA VAL A 169 -12.47 12.83 -6.42
C VAL A 169 -12.55 13.95 -7.45
N ASP A 170 -12.16 13.65 -8.69
CA ASP A 170 -12.12 14.65 -9.77
C ASP A 170 -13.51 15.06 -10.26
N LEU A 171 -14.49 14.15 -10.21
CA LEU A 171 -15.86 14.39 -10.67
C LEU A 171 -16.60 15.52 -9.92
N LYS A 172 -16.12 15.91 -8.75
CA LYS A 172 -16.68 17.04 -8.01
C LYS A 172 -16.63 18.36 -8.79
N GLY A 173 -15.56 18.55 -9.59
CA GLY A 173 -15.39 19.72 -10.45
C GLY A 173 -16.30 19.71 -11.69
N GLU A 174 -16.87 18.57 -12.04
CA GLU A 174 -17.71 18.38 -13.23
C GLU A 174 -19.22 18.37 -12.91
N GLY A 175 -19.60 18.71 -11.68
CA GLY A 175 -21.01 18.76 -11.25
C GLY A 175 -21.67 17.39 -11.07
N GLN A 176 -20.90 16.31 -11.05
CA GLN A 176 -21.43 14.95 -10.86
C GLN A 176 -21.57 14.61 -9.37
N ALA A 177 -22.37 13.59 -9.07
CA ALA A 177 -22.52 13.08 -7.72
C ALA A 177 -21.19 12.57 -7.18
N VAL A 178 -20.84 12.97 -5.95
CA VAL A 178 -19.60 12.58 -5.28
C VAL A 178 -19.88 12.11 -3.87
N LEU A 179 -18.94 11.35 -3.29
CA LEU A 179 -18.96 11.02 -1.88
C LEU A 179 -18.35 12.19 -1.09
N PRO A 180 -19.09 12.87 -0.20
CA PRO A 180 -18.66 14.14 0.40
C PRO A 180 -17.42 14.02 1.30
N PHE A 181 -17.12 12.82 1.80
CA PHE A 181 -15.97 12.53 2.65
C PHE A 181 -14.71 12.11 1.86
N MET A 182 -14.80 11.99 0.53
CA MET A 182 -13.66 11.64 -0.33
C MET A 182 -12.90 12.88 -0.77
N THR A 183 -11.59 12.81 -0.69
CA THR A 183 -10.67 13.88 -1.13
C THR A 183 -9.50 13.27 -1.90
N HIS A 184 -8.65 14.10 -2.51
CA HIS A 184 -7.42 13.63 -3.15
C HIS A 184 -6.48 12.86 -2.21
N LEU A 185 -6.60 13.06 -0.91
CA LEU A 185 -5.84 12.31 0.09
C LEU A 185 -6.25 10.83 0.16
N ASN A 186 -7.46 10.50 -0.28
CA ASN A 186 -7.94 9.11 -0.38
C ASN A 186 -7.46 8.42 -1.67
N GLN A 187 -6.90 9.15 -2.62
CA GLN A 187 -6.48 8.56 -3.89
C GLN A 187 -5.31 7.60 -3.70
N ILE A 188 -5.52 6.33 -4.03
CA ILE A 188 -4.49 5.31 -3.90
C ILE A 188 -3.44 5.46 -5.00
N GLY A 189 -2.17 5.45 -4.59
CA GLY A 189 -1.03 5.41 -5.49
C GLY A 189 -0.66 6.74 -6.13
N GLN A 190 -1.33 7.84 -5.82
CA GLN A 190 -1.08 9.14 -6.43
C GLN A 190 0.35 9.63 -6.23
N THR A 191 0.87 9.53 -5.02
CA THR A 191 2.20 10.06 -4.65
C THR A 191 3.24 8.98 -4.43
N GLY A 192 2.89 7.71 -4.62
CA GLY A 192 3.73 6.57 -4.25
C GLY A 192 3.90 6.38 -2.73
N SER A 193 3.17 7.16 -1.92
CA SER A 193 3.26 7.16 -0.46
C SER A 193 2.11 6.40 0.23
N THR A 194 1.23 5.75 -0.53
CA THR A 194 0.17 4.92 0.04
C THR A 194 0.78 3.79 0.86
N PRO A 195 0.41 3.66 2.15
CA PRO A 195 0.90 2.56 2.97
C PRO A 195 0.42 1.21 2.44
N ARG A 196 1.25 0.19 2.59
CA ARG A 196 0.85 -1.18 2.27
C ARG A 196 -0.08 -1.73 3.35
N HIS A 197 -1.11 -2.44 2.91
CA HIS A 197 -2.06 -3.10 3.79
C HIS A 197 -2.03 -4.61 3.58
N PRO A 198 -2.21 -5.42 4.64
CA PRO A 198 -2.30 -6.87 4.51
C PRO A 198 -3.43 -7.30 3.58
N LYS A 199 -4.60 -6.63 3.67
CA LYS A 199 -5.81 -6.96 2.94
C LYS A 199 -6.37 -5.75 2.20
N GLY A 200 -6.94 -5.97 1.03
CA GLY A 200 -7.64 -4.95 0.27
C GLY A 200 -8.94 -5.45 -0.32
N LEU A 201 -9.97 -4.63 -0.22
CA LEU A 201 -11.28 -4.84 -0.81
C LEU A 201 -11.61 -3.70 -1.76
N SER A 202 -11.62 -3.99 -3.05
CA SER A 202 -11.99 -3.03 -4.09
C SER A 202 -13.42 -3.23 -4.52
N THR A 203 -14.16 -2.16 -4.70
CA THR A 203 -15.59 -2.21 -5.00
C THR A 203 -15.96 -1.22 -6.08
N CYS A 204 -16.92 -1.56 -6.93
CA CYS A 204 -17.53 -0.68 -7.93
C CYS A 204 -16.54 -0.02 -8.89
N CYS A 205 -15.66 -0.78 -9.51
CA CYS A 205 -14.70 -0.22 -10.47
C CYS A 205 -15.27 0.11 -11.86
N HIS A 206 -16.46 -0.24 -12.19
CA HIS A 206 -17.33 0.22 -13.29
C HIS A 206 -16.61 0.66 -14.58
N GLY A 207 -15.77 -0.21 -15.14
CA GLY A 207 -15.09 0.02 -16.42
C GLY A 207 -14.06 1.15 -16.44
N GLU A 208 -13.80 1.78 -15.31
CA GLU A 208 -12.70 2.72 -15.19
C GLU A 208 -11.37 1.98 -15.23
N GLU A 209 -10.38 2.61 -15.85
CA GLU A 209 -9.00 2.17 -15.69
C GLU A 209 -8.64 2.24 -14.20
N PRO A 210 -8.65 1.12 -13.50
CA PRO A 210 -8.30 1.16 -12.10
C PRO A 210 -6.81 1.36 -12.05
N HIS A 211 -6.41 2.18 -11.17
CA HIS A 211 -5.02 2.41 -10.93
C HIS A 211 -4.34 1.09 -10.56
N VAL A 212 -3.78 0.42 -11.54
CA VAL A 212 -2.88 -0.75 -11.40
C VAL A 212 -1.87 -0.51 -10.27
N VAL A 213 -1.60 0.76 -10.03
CA VAL A 213 -0.78 1.25 -8.94
C VAL A 213 -1.36 0.90 -7.56
N GLY A 214 -2.68 0.88 -7.37
CA GLY A 214 -3.31 0.59 -6.08
C GLY A 214 -3.07 -0.84 -5.59
N TRP A 215 -3.05 -1.81 -6.48
CA TRP A 215 -2.86 -3.20 -6.12
C TRP A 215 -1.50 -3.53 -5.50
N ARG A 216 -0.46 -2.80 -5.82
CA ARG A 216 0.88 -3.01 -5.23
C ARG A 216 0.98 -2.61 -3.75
N PHE A 217 -0.03 -1.93 -3.23
CA PHE A 217 -0.11 -1.56 -1.82
C PHE A 217 -0.97 -2.52 -0.99
N VAL A 218 -1.37 -3.64 -1.57
CA VAL A 218 -2.22 -4.65 -0.94
C VAL A 218 -1.64 -6.04 -1.18
N ASN A 219 -1.62 -6.87 -0.13
CA ASN A 219 -1.14 -8.24 -0.25
C ASN A 219 -2.27 -9.19 -0.70
N GLU A 220 -3.32 -9.38 0.12
CA GLU A 220 -4.50 -10.13 -0.27
C GLU A 220 -5.50 -9.21 -0.98
N ARG A 221 -5.84 -9.52 -2.23
CA ARG A 221 -6.61 -8.65 -3.11
C ARG A 221 -7.97 -9.25 -3.41
N ARG A 222 -9.02 -8.62 -2.93
CA ARG A 222 -10.39 -9.00 -3.21
C ARG A 222 -11.11 -7.88 -3.92
N ALA A 223 -11.93 -8.23 -4.91
CA ALA A 223 -12.71 -7.27 -5.67
C ALA A 223 -14.17 -7.69 -5.75
N VAL A 224 -15.05 -6.70 -5.73
CA VAL A 224 -16.48 -6.84 -6.02
C VAL A 224 -16.81 -5.97 -7.22
N ASN A 225 -17.30 -6.57 -8.29
CA ASN A 225 -17.68 -5.88 -9.51
C ASN A 225 -18.74 -6.67 -10.27
N LEU A 226 -19.65 -5.98 -10.93
CA LEU A 226 -20.65 -6.59 -11.82
C LEU A 226 -20.04 -7.13 -13.12
N ASP A 227 -18.96 -6.51 -13.61
CA ASP A 227 -18.28 -6.95 -14.84
C ASP A 227 -17.22 -8.02 -14.54
N PRO A 228 -17.44 -9.28 -14.97
CA PRO A 228 -16.47 -10.35 -14.80
C PRO A 228 -15.17 -10.12 -15.62
N ASN A 229 -15.21 -9.23 -16.59
CA ASN A 229 -14.08 -8.90 -17.46
C ASN A 229 -13.36 -7.61 -17.05
N CYS A 230 -13.75 -7.02 -15.93
CA CYS A 230 -13.09 -5.81 -15.43
C CYS A 230 -11.57 -6.01 -15.39
N GLY A 231 -10.84 -5.31 -16.26
CA GLY A 231 -9.39 -5.43 -16.38
C GLY A 231 -8.62 -4.99 -15.13
N TRP A 232 -9.32 -4.43 -14.18
CA TRP A 232 -8.80 -4.04 -12.88
C TRP A 232 -8.74 -5.21 -11.89
N ALA A 233 -9.77 -6.03 -11.89
CA ALA A 233 -9.87 -7.17 -11.00
C ALA A 233 -9.36 -8.44 -11.67
N ARG A 234 -9.72 -8.67 -12.93
CA ARG A 234 -9.39 -9.88 -13.65
C ARG A 234 -7.87 -10.06 -13.80
N GLY A 235 -7.35 -11.16 -13.28
CA GLY A 235 -5.92 -11.48 -13.31
C GLY A 235 -5.04 -10.64 -12.39
N LYS A 236 -5.65 -9.82 -11.50
CA LYS A 236 -4.94 -8.99 -10.52
C LYS A 236 -5.49 -9.14 -9.11
N ALA A 237 -6.78 -9.36 -8.96
CA ALA A 237 -7.36 -9.76 -7.69
C ALA A 237 -7.14 -11.26 -7.46
N ASP A 238 -6.89 -11.65 -6.21
CA ASP A 238 -6.83 -13.06 -5.83
C ASP A 238 -8.24 -13.67 -5.88
N VAL A 239 -9.26 -12.87 -5.57
CA VAL A 239 -10.67 -13.26 -5.67
C VAL A 239 -11.48 -12.10 -6.27
N LEU A 240 -12.24 -12.40 -7.32
CA LEU A 240 -13.24 -11.51 -7.89
C LEU A 240 -14.64 -12.06 -7.60
N TYR A 241 -15.43 -11.31 -6.83
CA TYR A 241 -16.84 -11.54 -6.64
C TYR A 241 -17.63 -10.80 -7.70
N VAL A 242 -18.27 -11.52 -8.61
CA VAL A 242 -19.15 -10.92 -9.64
C VAL A 242 -20.51 -10.68 -8.99
N ALA A 243 -20.71 -9.48 -8.47
CA ALA A 243 -21.92 -9.11 -7.73
C ALA A 243 -22.09 -7.59 -7.67
N ASP A 244 -23.30 -7.15 -7.36
CA ASP A 244 -23.60 -5.75 -7.09
C ASP A 244 -22.98 -5.33 -5.75
N ALA A 245 -22.19 -4.24 -5.78
CA ALA A 245 -21.48 -3.80 -4.59
C ALA A 245 -22.39 -3.20 -3.51
N PHE A 246 -23.51 -2.57 -3.86
CA PHE A 246 -24.49 -2.09 -2.90
C PHE A 246 -25.10 -3.26 -2.12
N GLU A 247 -25.49 -4.31 -2.84
CA GLU A 247 -26.07 -5.51 -2.25
C GLU A 247 -25.07 -6.24 -1.34
N VAL A 248 -23.86 -6.44 -1.82
CA VAL A 248 -22.77 -7.03 -1.03
C VAL A 248 -22.53 -6.22 0.23
N MET A 249 -22.44 -4.89 0.15
CA MET A 249 -22.15 -4.06 1.31
C MET A 249 -23.29 -3.98 2.30
N ARG A 250 -24.57 -4.01 1.85
CA ARG A 250 -25.72 -4.15 2.75
C ARG A 250 -25.59 -5.45 3.57
N ARG A 251 -25.27 -6.54 2.91
CA ARG A 251 -25.15 -7.87 3.55
C ARG A 251 -23.96 -7.96 4.50
N VAL A 252 -22.81 -7.48 4.07
CA VAL A 252 -21.60 -7.40 4.92
C VAL A 252 -21.84 -6.53 6.15
N ASN A 253 -22.45 -5.38 5.99
CA ASN A 253 -22.79 -4.50 7.10
C ASN A 253 -23.82 -5.13 8.08
N ALA A 254 -24.71 -5.96 7.61
CA ALA A 254 -25.63 -6.72 8.47
C ALA A 254 -24.83 -7.76 9.29
N LEU A 255 -23.98 -8.55 8.64
CA LEU A 255 -23.15 -9.57 9.29
C LEU A 255 -22.20 -8.98 10.33
N LEU A 256 -21.57 -7.84 10.04
CA LEU A 256 -20.70 -7.13 10.99
C LEU A 256 -21.47 -6.48 12.15
N GLY A 257 -22.79 -6.39 12.06
CA GLY A 257 -23.65 -5.87 13.11
C GLY A 257 -24.26 -6.92 14.02
N ALA A 258 -24.14 -8.18 13.65
CA ALA A 258 -24.64 -9.33 14.41
C ALA A 258 -23.61 -9.87 15.43
N LYS A 259 -22.43 -9.28 15.48
CA LYS A 259 -21.36 -9.52 16.45
C LYS A 259 -21.38 -8.39 17.46
#